data_86c9ba3df4329dc01e040cbb9abdea6f
#
_entry.id   86c9ba3df4329dc01e040cbb9abdea6f
#
_cell.length_a   1.000
_cell.length_b   1.000
_cell.length_c   1.000
_cell.angle_alpha   90.00
_cell.angle_beta   90.00
_cell.angle_gamma   90.00
#
_symmetry.space_group_name_H-M   'P 1'
#
loop_
_entity.id
_entity.type
_entity.pdbx_description
1 polymer ?
#
loop_
_entity_poly.entity_id
_entity_poly.type
_entity_poly.pdbx_seq_one_letter_code
_entity_poly.pdbx_strand_id
1 'polypeptide(L)'
;KADPDAATVNAVLDFVATNKQAANKVRPEARPQGSGAYLKETLNVPLRKLVEYMLDPSIPGEAIYPSAVRRNAWMPGSPILKDNAALTDAAYPPAAPIVTRGVEYEETTPDTSSGCYYSYKLNRLFVLADYKGRTALISVSVMPGQSSVGLRGAIVGNDKDWTYVYTPEKGTNLAMLGWAETYLYGSASISVFMESAPGSGKVDVSIFKWAKAGWKGSNVVKVSHITAG
;
A
#
# COMPACT_ATOMS: atom_id res chain seq x y z
N LYS A 1 20.08 0.40 -0.96
CA LYS A 1 19.84 0.26 -2.41
C LYS A 1 19.99 1.64 -3.03
N ALA A 2 20.47 1.69 -4.31
CA ALA A 2 20.56 2.94 -5.06
C ALA A 2 19.17 3.58 -5.28
N ASP A 3 19.16 4.89 -5.53
CA ASP A 3 17.93 5.58 -5.97
C ASP A 3 17.56 5.13 -7.38
N PRO A 4 16.27 5.12 -7.74
CA PRO A 4 15.87 4.84 -9.10
C PRO A 4 16.39 5.95 -10.02
N ASP A 5 16.93 5.56 -11.16
CA ASP A 5 17.32 6.51 -12.19
C ASP A 5 16.10 7.13 -12.89
N ALA A 6 16.32 8.22 -13.60
CA ALA A 6 15.25 8.92 -14.31
C ALA A 6 14.56 8.04 -15.37
N ALA A 7 15.28 7.10 -15.99
CA ALA A 7 14.71 6.18 -16.97
C ALA A 7 13.71 5.24 -16.32
N THR A 8 14.05 4.67 -15.16
CA THR A 8 13.16 3.82 -14.38
C THR A 8 11.90 4.59 -13.92
N VAL A 9 12.08 5.82 -13.41
CA VAL A 9 10.96 6.68 -13.00
C VAL A 9 10.03 6.95 -14.17
N ASN A 10 10.56 7.37 -15.30
CA ASN A 10 9.78 7.65 -16.50
C ASN A 10 9.06 6.41 -17.04
N ALA A 11 9.70 5.25 -17.04
CA ALA A 11 9.07 4.00 -17.48
C ALA A 11 7.83 3.64 -16.65
N VAL A 12 7.87 3.85 -15.33
CA VAL A 12 6.70 3.64 -14.45
C VAL A 12 5.59 4.65 -14.79
N LEU A 13 5.94 5.93 -14.95
CA LEU A 13 4.97 6.98 -15.24
C LEU A 13 4.35 6.82 -16.64
N ASP A 14 5.15 6.49 -17.66
CA ASP A 14 4.64 6.20 -19.02
C ASP A 14 3.69 4.99 -19.00
N PHE A 15 4.04 3.92 -18.27
CA PHE A 15 3.18 2.74 -18.15
C PHE A 15 1.82 3.12 -17.55
N VAL A 16 1.79 3.87 -16.47
CA VAL A 16 0.55 4.29 -15.80
C VAL A 16 -0.27 5.24 -16.69
N ALA A 17 0.38 6.21 -17.33
CA ALA A 17 -0.27 7.20 -18.17
C ALA A 17 -0.89 6.58 -19.44
N THR A 18 -0.29 5.52 -19.97
CA THR A 18 -0.75 4.85 -21.22
C THR A 18 -1.60 3.62 -20.95
N ASN A 19 -1.64 3.13 -19.71
CA ASN A 19 -2.40 1.94 -19.36
C ASN A 19 -3.91 2.20 -19.44
N LYS A 20 -4.56 1.57 -20.41
CA LYS A 20 -6.01 1.64 -20.65
C LYS A 20 -6.80 0.57 -19.90
N GLN A 21 -6.17 -0.23 -19.04
CA GLN A 21 -6.92 -1.21 -18.24
C GLN A 21 -7.93 -0.48 -17.37
N ALA A 22 -9.19 -0.94 -17.45
CA ALA A 22 -10.21 -0.48 -16.53
C ALA A 22 -9.82 -0.85 -15.09
N ALA A 23 -10.20 -0.01 -14.13
CA ALA A 23 -10.11 -0.32 -12.70
C ALA A 23 -10.70 -1.71 -12.43
N ASN A 24 -10.19 -2.38 -11.42
CA ASN A 24 -10.62 -3.72 -10.97
C ASN A 24 -10.39 -4.86 -11.99
N LYS A 25 -9.63 -4.66 -13.05
CA LYS A 25 -9.16 -5.77 -13.87
C LYS A 25 -7.88 -6.35 -13.31
N VAL A 26 -8.10 -7.38 -12.54
CA VAL A 26 -7.04 -8.25 -12.06
C VAL A 26 -6.59 -9.14 -13.20
N ARG A 27 -5.29 -9.17 -13.47
CA ARG A 27 -4.70 -10.31 -14.16
C ARG A 27 -4.43 -11.38 -13.11
N PRO A 28 -5.10 -12.54 -13.17
CA PRO A 28 -4.78 -13.68 -12.33
C PRO A 28 -3.46 -14.30 -12.82
N GLU A 29 -2.36 -13.62 -12.60
CA GLU A 29 -1.05 -14.23 -12.75
C GLU A 29 -0.66 -14.75 -11.38
N ALA A 30 -0.73 -16.06 -11.21
CA ALA A 30 -0.05 -16.75 -10.13
C ALA A 30 1.46 -16.55 -10.29
N ARG A 31 1.97 -15.44 -9.77
CA ARG A 31 3.41 -15.20 -9.71
C ARG A 31 3.98 -15.87 -8.48
N PRO A 32 5.25 -16.27 -8.49
CA PRO A 32 5.92 -16.76 -7.29
C PRO A 32 5.80 -15.79 -6.11
N GLN A 33 5.63 -14.48 -6.39
CA GLN A 33 5.49 -13.40 -5.42
C GLN A 33 4.10 -13.33 -4.77
N GLY A 34 3.10 -13.99 -5.30
CA GLY A 34 1.74 -13.99 -4.77
C GLY A 34 0.66 -13.55 -5.77
N SER A 35 -0.52 -13.29 -5.27
CA SER A 35 -1.65 -12.74 -6.03
C SER A 35 -1.51 -11.23 -6.14
N GLY A 36 -1.87 -10.68 -7.29
CA GLY A 36 -1.76 -9.25 -7.56
C GLY A 36 -3.09 -8.63 -7.99
N ALA A 37 -3.25 -7.34 -7.71
CA ALA A 37 -4.36 -6.52 -8.14
C ALA A 37 -3.87 -5.18 -8.70
N TYR A 38 -4.64 -4.62 -9.62
CA TYR A 38 -4.50 -3.27 -10.13
C TYR A 38 -5.78 -2.48 -9.89
N LEU A 39 -5.65 -1.33 -9.26
CA LEU A 39 -6.72 -0.40 -8.95
C LEU A 39 -6.43 0.92 -9.65
N LYS A 40 -7.47 1.60 -10.12
CA LYS A 40 -7.36 2.94 -10.69
C LYS A 40 -8.57 3.76 -10.26
N GLU A 41 -8.32 4.99 -9.81
CA GLU A 41 -9.35 5.95 -9.41
C GLU A 41 -8.88 7.38 -9.66
N THR A 42 -9.79 8.35 -9.58
CA THR A 42 -9.47 9.77 -9.64
C THR A 42 -10.03 10.45 -8.38
N LEU A 43 -9.15 11.15 -7.67
CA LEU A 43 -9.49 11.91 -6.47
C LEU A 43 -9.65 13.40 -6.81
N ASN A 44 -10.67 14.03 -6.24
CA ASN A 44 -10.90 15.47 -6.36
C ASN A 44 -10.14 16.24 -5.27
N VAL A 45 -8.80 16.15 -5.32
CA VAL A 45 -7.90 16.82 -4.37
C VAL A 45 -6.61 17.21 -5.09
N PRO A 46 -6.01 18.39 -4.82
CA PRO A 46 -4.69 18.73 -5.33
C PRO A 46 -3.62 17.76 -4.81
N LEU A 47 -2.69 17.35 -5.69
CA LEU A 47 -1.66 16.38 -5.30
C LEU A 47 -0.83 16.84 -4.10
N ARG A 48 -0.46 18.13 -4.01
CA ARG A 48 0.25 18.67 -2.85
C ARG A 48 -0.51 18.41 -1.54
N LYS A 49 -1.81 18.67 -1.51
CA LYS A 49 -2.65 18.42 -0.32
C LYS A 49 -2.70 16.95 0.05
N LEU A 50 -2.77 16.08 -0.94
CA LEU A 50 -2.73 14.63 -0.72
C LEU A 50 -1.38 14.21 -0.12
N VAL A 51 -0.25 14.74 -0.65
CA VAL A 51 1.10 14.45 -0.13
C VAL A 51 1.27 14.98 1.30
N GLU A 52 0.85 16.22 1.57
CA GLU A 52 0.85 16.80 2.92
C GLU A 52 0.09 15.90 3.90
N TYR A 53 -1.11 15.46 3.54
CA TYR A 53 -1.94 14.59 4.38
C TYR A 53 -1.29 13.20 4.61
N MET A 54 -0.77 12.58 3.55
CA MET A 54 -0.18 11.23 3.64
C MET A 54 1.14 11.21 4.43
N LEU A 55 1.86 12.32 4.49
CA LEU A 55 3.15 12.42 5.17
C LEU A 55 3.09 13.17 6.50
N ASP A 56 1.93 13.64 6.89
CA ASP A 56 1.75 14.29 8.19
C ASP A 56 1.88 13.26 9.33
N PRO A 57 2.91 13.34 10.17
CA PRO A 57 3.13 12.37 11.24
C PRO A 57 2.08 12.45 12.36
N SER A 58 1.25 13.50 12.38
CA SER A 58 0.14 13.63 13.33
C SER A 58 -1.12 12.86 12.91
N ILE A 59 -1.18 12.44 11.63
CA ILE A 59 -2.30 11.67 11.09
C ILE A 59 -1.94 10.19 11.17
N PRO A 60 -2.61 9.41 12.02
CA PRO A 60 -2.32 7.98 12.12
C PRO A 60 -2.73 7.23 10.85
N GLY A 61 -1.95 6.23 10.45
CA GLY A 61 -2.19 5.48 9.22
C GLY A 61 -3.55 4.77 9.19
N GLU A 62 -4.07 4.38 10.34
CA GLU A 62 -5.43 3.85 10.48
C GLU A 62 -6.54 4.86 10.15
N ALA A 63 -6.26 6.15 10.20
CA ALA A 63 -7.18 7.19 9.73
C ALA A 63 -7.16 7.34 8.20
N ILE A 64 -6.05 6.93 7.56
CA ILE A 64 -5.91 6.97 6.10
C ILE A 64 -6.50 5.71 5.46
N TYR A 65 -6.29 4.54 6.10
CA TYR A 65 -6.70 3.22 5.59
C TYR A 65 -7.46 2.42 6.66
N PRO A 66 -8.62 2.91 7.16
CA PRO A 66 -9.30 2.31 8.32
C PRO A 66 -9.80 0.89 8.09
N SER A 67 -10.06 0.50 6.85
CA SER A 67 -10.50 -0.85 6.50
C SER A 67 -9.36 -1.87 6.41
N ALA A 68 -8.13 -1.42 6.23
CA ALA A 68 -6.99 -2.29 5.99
C ALA A 68 -5.96 -2.29 7.12
N VAL A 69 -5.88 -1.20 7.88
CA VAL A 69 -4.82 -0.95 8.87
C VAL A 69 -5.39 -0.67 10.25
N ARG A 70 -4.97 -1.46 11.22
CA ARG A 70 -5.26 -1.26 12.66
C ARG A 70 -4.27 -0.31 13.32
N ARG A 71 -3.02 -0.39 12.93
CA ARG A 71 -1.93 0.44 13.43
C ARG A 71 -0.89 0.62 12.34
N ASN A 72 -0.43 1.85 12.21
CA ASN A 72 0.67 2.18 11.33
C ASN A 72 1.56 3.24 11.97
N ALA A 73 2.87 3.08 11.86
CA ALA A 73 3.81 4.07 12.38
C ALA A 73 5.16 3.99 11.64
N TRP A 74 5.77 5.13 11.40
CA TRP A 74 7.16 5.18 10.98
C TRP A 74 8.08 4.66 12.08
N MET A 75 8.99 3.77 11.72
CA MET A 75 10.00 3.28 12.65
C MET A 75 10.94 4.42 13.04
N PRO A 76 11.34 4.52 14.32
CA PRO A 76 12.33 5.49 14.76
C PRO A 76 13.60 5.45 13.91
N GLY A 77 14.08 6.62 13.51
CA GLY A 77 15.26 6.74 12.65
C GLY A 77 14.99 6.61 11.15
N SER A 78 13.73 6.41 10.74
CA SER A 78 13.36 6.45 9.31
C SER A 78 13.70 7.82 8.72
N PRO A 79 14.41 7.89 7.57
CA PRO A 79 14.75 9.17 6.93
C PRO A 79 13.54 10.06 6.68
N ILE A 80 12.41 9.50 6.26
CA ILE A 80 11.16 10.24 6.00
C ILE A 80 10.73 11.15 7.16
N LEU A 81 11.03 10.79 8.40
CA LEU A 81 10.70 11.61 9.58
C LEU A 81 11.44 12.94 9.62
N LYS A 82 12.54 13.05 8.87
CA LYS A 82 13.33 14.30 8.72
C LYS A 82 13.17 14.91 7.33
N ASP A 83 12.95 14.06 6.33
CA ASP A 83 13.03 14.42 4.92
C ASP A 83 11.64 14.61 4.27
N ASN A 84 10.54 14.47 5.02
CA ASN A 84 9.18 14.70 4.50
C ASN A 84 9.01 16.12 3.94
N ALA A 85 9.61 17.13 4.56
CA ALA A 85 9.62 18.51 4.09
C ALA A 85 10.18 18.63 2.66
N ALA A 86 11.14 17.79 2.28
CA ALA A 86 11.68 17.81 0.92
C ALA A 86 10.62 17.47 -0.14
N LEU A 87 9.58 16.70 0.22
CA LEU A 87 8.44 16.39 -0.66
C LEU A 87 7.34 17.44 -0.57
N THR A 88 7.02 17.90 0.64
CA THR A 88 5.88 18.83 0.86
C THR A 88 6.18 20.25 0.44
N ASP A 89 7.44 20.71 0.63
CA ASP A 89 7.87 22.09 0.36
C ASP A 89 8.42 22.28 -1.06
N ALA A 90 8.61 21.19 -1.81
CA ALA A 90 9.11 21.21 -3.17
C ALA A 90 8.24 22.03 -4.13
N ALA A 91 8.81 22.44 -5.25
CA ALA A 91 8.02 22.88 -6.39
C ALA A 91 7.19 21.73 -6.97
N TYR A 92 6.01 22.02 -7.51
CA TYR A 92 5.12 21.07 -8.17
C TYR A 92 4.84 21.55 -9.59
N PRO A 93 5.46 20.92 -10.60
CA PRO A 93 6.39 19.80 -10.52
C PRO A 93 7.80 20.22 -10.05
N PRO A 94 8.60 19.26 -9.50
CA PRO A 94 9.97 19.51 -9.10
C PRO A 94 10.90 19.59 -10.33
N ALA A 95 11.98 20.37 -10.25
CA ALA A 95 12.97 20.49 -11.33
C ALA A 95 13.78 19.19 -11.56
N ALA A 96 13.90 18.36 -10.53
CA ALA A 96 14.53 17.03 -10.57
C ALA A 96 13.81 16.09 -9.61
N PRO A 97 13.86 14.76 -9.83
CA PRO A 97 13.23 13.80 -8.93
C PRO A 97 13.74 13.94 -7.50
N ILE A 98 12.82 14.01 -6.54
CA ILE A 98 13.11 14.04 -5.11
C ILE A 98 12.78 12.67 -4.53
N VAL A 99 13.76 12.05 -3.87
CA VAL A 99 13.65 10.69 -3.35
C VAL A 99 13.78 10.70 -1.84
N THR A 100 12.86 10.01 -1.16
CA THR A 100 12.97 9.76 0.28
C THR A 100 12.57 8.33 0.62
N ARG A 101 12.99 7.86 1.78
CA ARG A 101 12.79 6.50 2.23
C ARG A 101 12.36 6.45 3.69
N GLY A 102 11.71 5.35 4.04
CA GLY A 102 11.39 5.05 5.42
C GLY A 102 11.20 3.57 5.65
N VAL A 103 11.15 3.21 6.92
CA VAL A 103 10.69 1.90 7.36
C VAL A 103 9.45 2.12 8.20
N GLU A 104 8.38 1.43 7.85
CA GLU A 104 7.07 1.54 8.45
C GLU A 104 6.74 0.24 9.18
N TYR A 105 6.16 0.33 10.37
CA TYR A 105 5.50 -0.78 11.03
C TYR A 105 4.01 -0.73 10.70
N GLU A 106 3.45 -1.85 10.32
CA GLU A 106 2.03 -1.97 10.01
C GLU A 106 1.44 -3.19 10.73
N GLU A 107 0.23 -3.02 11.24
CA GLU A 107 -0.63 -4.07 11.75
C GLU A 107 -1.96 -4.00 11.01
N THR A 108 -2.34 -5.10 10.36
CA THR A 108 -3.56 -5.12 9.54
C THR A 108 -4.82 -5.26 10.39
N THR A 109 -5.96 -4.96 9.80
CA THR A 109 -7.25 -5.44 10.31
C THR A 109 -7.42 -6.94 9.99
N PRO A 110 -8.32 -7.67 10.67
CA PRO A 110 -8.69 -9.02 10.28
C PRO A 110 -9.28 -9.03 8.87
N ASP A 111 -8.82 -9.93 8.02
CA ASP A 111 -9.45 -10.12 6.71
C ASP A 111 -10.75 -10.92 6.82
N THR A 112 -11.67 -10.65 5.89
CA THR A 112 -13.03 -11.23 5.90
C THR A 112 -13.06 -12.74 5.65
N SER A 113 -12.01 -13.33 5.12
CA SER A 113 -12.00 -14.73 4.71
C SER A 113 -11.24 -15.65 5.64
N SER A 114 -10.11 -15.20 6.19
CA SER A 114 -9.30 -15.99 7.12
C SER A 114 -9.54 -15.63 8.58
N GLY A 115 -10.06 -14.43 8.83
CA GLY A 115 -10.20 -13.89 10.18
C GLY A 115 -8.85 -13.67 10.85
N CYS A 116 -7.80 -13.43 10.09
CA CYS A 116 -6.46 -13.20 10.62
C CYS A 116 -6.01 -11.77 10.40
N TYR A 117 -5.21 -11.27 11.35
CA TYR A 117 -4.47 -10.03 11.22
C TYR A 117 -2.98 -10.27 11.49
N TYR A 118 -2.13 -9.45 10.89
CA TYR A 118 -0.68 -9.61 10.87
C TYR A 118 0.00 -8.32 11.27
N SER A 119 1.22 -8.42 11.81
CA SER A 119 2.11 -7.30 11.95
C SER A 119 3.41 -7.52 11.18
N TYR A 120 3.91 -6.48 10.51
CA TYR A 120 5.12 -6.54 9.70
C TYR A 120 5.75 -5.16 9.52
N LYS A 121 6.93 -5.17 8.90
CA LYS A 121 7.60 -3.93 8.48
C LYS A 121 7.52 -3.79 6.97
N LEU A 122 7.46 -2.55 6.51
CA LEU A 122 7.54 -2.19 5.09
C LEU A 122 8.72 -1.26 4.87
N ASN A 123 9.55 -1.57 3.89
CA ASN A 123 10.46 -0.59 3.33
C ASN A 123 9.67 0.29 2.36
N ARG A 124 9.64 1.60 2.60
CA ARG A 124 8.98 2.60 1.75
C ARG A 124 10.01 3.39 0.96
N LEU A 125 9.65 3.70 -0.27
CA LEU A 125 10.34 4.65 -1.14
C LEU A 125 9.31 5.59 -1.72
N PHE A 126 9.58 6.90 -1.64
CA PHE A 126 8.79 7.92 -2.33
C PHE A 126 9.67 8.63 -3.36
N VAL A 127 9.11 8.87 -4.51
CA VAL A 127 9.74 9.67 -5.58
C VAL A 127 8.73 10.69 -6.07
N LEU A 128 9.02 11.97 -5.82
CA LEU A 128 8.29 13.09 -6.43
C LEU A 128 9.00 13.47 -7.72
N ALA A 129 8.29 13.51 -8.84
CA ALA A 129 8.88 13.75 -10.14
C ALA A 129 7.99 14.61 -11.04
N ASP A 130 8.60 15.21 -12.05
CA ASP A 130 7.89 15.77 -13.20
C ASP A 130 7.57 14.68 -14.22
N TYR A 131 6.37 14.70 -14.74
CA TYR A 131 5.97 13.90 -15.89
C TYR A 131 5.27 14.78 -16.92
N LYS A 132 6.05 15.29 -17.87
CA LYS A 132 5.54 16.11 -18.98
C LYS A 132 4.73 17.33 -18.49
N GLY A 133 5.27 18.03 -17.49
CA GLY A 133 4.65 19.21 -16.88
C GLY A 133 3.58 18.92 -15.82
N ARG A 134 3.35 17.63 -15.46
CA ARG A 134 2.48 17.20 -14.37
C ARG A 134 3.32 16.66 -13.22
N THR A 135 2.93 16.99 -12.02
CA THR A 135 3.57 16.40 -10.85
C THR A 135 3.07 14.97 -10.65
N ALA A 136 3.98 14.06 -10.31
CA ALA A 136 3.66 12.70 -9.92
C ALA A 136 4.42 12.30 -8.65
N LEU A 137 3.74 11.63 -7.71
CA LEU A 137 4.34 10.93 -6.59
C LEU A 137 4.26 9.43 -6.84
N ILE A 138 5.40 8.75 -6.84
CA ILE A 138 5.49 7.29 -6.84
C ILE A 138 5.77 6.84 -5.41
N SER A 139 4.95 5.95 -4.86
CA SER A 139 5.16 5.30 -3.57
C SER A 139 5.37 3.80 -3.81
N VAL A 140 6.50 3.28 -3.36
CA VAL A 140 6.80 1.85 -3.43
C VAL A 140 6.90 1.31 -2.01
N SER A 141 6.21 0.21 -1.73
CA SER A 141 6.37 -0.51 -0.48
C SER A 141 6.76 -1.96 -0.73
N VAL A 142 7.66 -2.47 0.09
CA VAL A 142 8.08 -3.87 0.02
C VAL A 142 8.31 -4.40 1.43
N MET A 143 7.68 -5.51 1.74
CA MET A 143 7.91 -6.24 2.97
C MET A 143 9.29 -6.95 2.88
N PRO A 144 10.23 -6.66 3.79
CA PRO A 144 11.61 -7.20 3.69
C PRO A 144 11.73 -8.65 4.13
N GLY A 145 10.70 -9.21 4.77
CA GLY A 145 10.67 -10.57 5.29
C GLY A 145 9.26 -11.02 5.62
N GLN A 146 9.14 -12.15 6.28
CA GLN A 146 7.86 -12.71 6.72
C GLN A 146 7.24 -11.87 7.85
N SER A 147 5.91 -11.81 7.90
CA SER A 147 5.15 -11.18 8.99
C SER A 147 5.28 -11.93 10.32
N SER A 148 4.72 -11.36 11.39
CA SER A 148 4.34 -12.15 12.56
C SER A 148 3.40 -13.30 12.17
N VAL A 149 3.26 -14.30 13.06
CA VAL A 149 2.17 -15.28 12.93
C VAL A 149 0.83 -14.54 12.93
N GLY A 150 -0.08 -14.96 12.07
CA GLY A 150 -1.44 -14.42 12.02
C GLY A 150 -2.17 -14.67 13.34
N LEU A 151 -2.73 -13.63 13.90
CA LEU A 151 -3.59 -13.68 15.07
C LEU A 151 -5.06 -13.65 14.63
N ARG A 152 -5.92 -14.27 15.42
CA ARG A 152 -7.34 -14.37 15.11
C ARG A 152 -8.06 -13.07 15.35
N GLY A 153 -8.95 -12.74 14.45
CA GLY A 153 -9.85 -11.62 14.58
C GLY A 153 -11.14 -11.85 13.83
N ALA A 154 -12.08 -10.96 13.99
CA ALA A 154 -13.36 -11.01 13.29
C ALA A 154 -13.84 -9.62 12.95
N ILE A 155 -14.67 -9.53 11.92
CA ILE A 155 -15.48 -8.36 11.61
C ILE A 155 -16.88 -8.67 12.09
N VAL A 156 -17.40 -7.85 12.99
CA VAL A 156 -18.73 -8.02 13.60
C VAL A 156 -19.57 -6.80 13.33
N GLY A 157 -20.78 -7.01 12.85
CA GLY A 157 -21.71 -5.93 12.50
C GLY A 157 -22.38 -6.14 11.15
N ASN A 158 -22.85 -5.06 10.58
CA ASN A 158 -23.49 -5.01 9.26
C ASN A 158 -22.76 -3.99 8.36
N ASP A 159 -23.17 -3.87 7.10
CA ASP A 159 -22.55 -3.01 6.09
C ASP A 159 -22.46 -1.52 6.45
N LYS A 160 -23.17 -1.07 7.47
CA LYS A 160 -23.21 0.33 7.90
C LYS A 160 -22.52 0.56 9.25
N ASP A 161 -22.41 -0.49 10.04
CA ASP A 161 -21.88 -0.42 11.40
C ASP A 161 -21.18 -1.74 11.73
N TRP A 162 -19.86 -1.77 11.55
CA TRP A 162 -19.04 -2.91 11.88
C TRP A 162 -17.91 -2.53 12.84
N THR A 163 -17.48 -3.51 13.59
CA THR A 163 -16.31 -3.38 14.46
C THR A 163 -15.38 -4.56 14.28
N TYR A 164 -14.10 -4.34 14.56
CA TYR A 164 -13.09 -5.38 14.53
C TYR A 164 -12.88 -5.95 15.92
N VAL A 165 -12.93 -7.28 16.03
CA VAL A 165 -12.60 -8.02 17.24
C VAL A 165 -11.21 -8.62 17.07
N TYR A 166 -10.36 -8.46 18.06
CA TYR A 166 -8.97 -8.92 18.06
C TYR A 166 -8.75 -9.87 19.22
N THR A 167 -8.11 -11.02 18.96
CA THR A 167 -7.74 -11.97 20.01
C THR A 167 -6.23 -12.23 19.97
N PRO A 168 -5.62 -12.67 21.09
CA PRO A 168 -4.20 -13.04 21.09
C PRO A 168 -3.94 -14.44 20.52
N GLU A 169 -4.97 -15.15 20.13
CA GLU A 169 -4.88 -16.52 19.64
C GLU A 169 -4.29 -16.57 18.23
N LYS A 170 -3.44 -17.56 17.98
CA LYS A 170 -2.77 -17.75 16.69
C LYS A 170 -3.59 -18.57 15.71
N GLY A 171 -3.35 -18.30 14.42
CA GLY A 171 -3.76 -19.13 13.32
C GLY A 171 -5.12 -18.83 12.72
N THR A 172 -5.35 -19.36 11.52
CA THR A 172 -6.63 -19.32 10.82
C THR A 172 -7.35 -20.65 10.90
N ASN A 173 -8.67 -20.61 10.84
CA ASN A 173 -9.48 -21.81 10.73
C ASN A 173 -9.33 -22.42 9.33
N LEU A 174 -8.82 -23.63 9.28
CA LEU A 174 -8.86 -24.45 8.09
C LEU A 174 -10.11 -25.33 8.21
N ALA A 175 -11.14 -25.00 7.47
CA ALA A 175 -12.41 -25.73 7.48
C ALA A 175 -12.17 -27.26 7.53
N MET A 176 -12.68 -27.92 8.55
CA MET A 176 -12.56 -29.36 8.84
C MET A 176 -11.17 -29.86 9.30
N LEU A 177 -10.11 -29.03 9.27
CA LEU A 177 -8.74 -29.44 9.63
C LEU A 177 -8.24 -28.78 10.93
N GLY A 178 -9.06 -27.91 11.55
CA GLY A 178 -8.68 -27.17 12.75
C GLY A 178 -8.00 -25.84 12.43
N TRP A 179 -7.09 -25.42 13.33
CA TRP A 179 -6.41 -24.14 13.24
C TRP A 179 -4.96 -24.32 12.77
N ALA A 180 -4.52 -23.50 11.83
CA ALA A 180 -3.15 -23.50 11.34
C ALA A 180 -2.48 -22.14 11.52
N GLU A 181 -1.21 -22.15 11.92
CA GLU A 181 -0.40 -20.93 11.91
C GLU A 181 -0.21 -20.42 10.49
N THR A 182 -0.61 -19.19 10.25
CA THR A 182 -0.53 -18.52 8.95
C THR A 182 0.40 -17.32 9.02
N TYR A 183 0.97 -16.97 7.87
CA TYR A 183 1.91 -15.86 7.74
C TYR A 183 1.65 -15.11 6.44
N LEU A 184 1.89 -13.81 6.46
CA LEU A 184 2.09 -13.05 5.25
C LEU A 184 3.57 -13.24 4.84
N TYR A 185 3.81 -13.93 3.73
CA TYR A 185 5.16 -14.25 3.23
C TYR A 185 5.75 -13.14 2.38
N GLY A 186 4.91 -12.28 1.84
CA GLY A 186 5.33 -11.14 1.06
C GLY A 186 4.18 -10.18 0.79
N SER A 187 4.50 -8.91 0.82
CA SER A 187 3.63 -7.83 0.38
C SER A 187 4.47 -6.79 -0.35
N ALA A 188 3.98 -6.33 -1.47
CA ALA A 188 4.58 -5.24 -2.22
C ALA A 188 3.50 -4.40 -2.87
N SER A 189 3.71 -3.09 -2.96
CA SER A 189 2.86 -2.22 -3.75
C SER A 189 3.66 -1.14 -4.47
N ILE A 190 3.11 -0.69 -5.60
CA ILE A 190 3.53 0.52 -6.31
C ILE A 190 2.27 1.34 -6.47
N SER A 191 2.25 2.53 -5.85
CA SER A 191 1.16 3.50 -6.01
C SER A 191 1.70 4.72 -6.74
N VAL A 192 1.00 5.16 -7.76
CA VAL A 192 1.32 6.37 -8.52
C VAL A 192 0.16 7.32 -8.38
N PHE A 193 0.45 8.49 -7.82
CA PHE A 193 -0.45 9.62 -7.68
C PHE A 193 0.03 10.69 -8.66
N MET A 194 -0.74 10.98 -9.71
CA MET A 194 -0.33 11.90 -10.76
C MET A 194 -1.44 12.93 -11.00
N GLU A 195 -1.07 14.21 -11.11
CA GLU A 195 -2.05 15.22 -11.51
C GLU A 195 -2.74 14.79 -12.82
N SER A 196 -4.07 14.84 -12.86
CA SER A 196 -4.85 14.48 -14.06
C SER A 196 -4.50 15.40 -15.25
N ALA A 197 -4.26 16.69 -14.94
CA ALA A 197 -3.69 17.70 -15.83
C ALA A 197 -2.97 18.75 -14.97
N PRO A 198 -2.03 19.52 -15.50
CA PRO A 198 -1.35 20.59 -14.76
C PRO A 198 -2.35 21.51 -14.07
N GLY A 199 -2.25 21.65 -12.75
CA GLY A 199 -3.10 22.55 -11.95
C GLY A 199 -4.59 22.18 -11.90
N SER A 200 -5.00 20.98 -12.31
CA SER A 200 -6.41 20.52 -12.36
C SER A 200 -7.08 20.40 -10.99
N GLY A 201 -6.32 20.34 -9.92
CA GLY A 201 -6.84 20.03 -8.58
C GLY A 201 -7.36 18.59 -8.45
N LYS A 202 -7.01 17.71 -9.39
CA LYS A 202 -7.39 16.30 -9.41
C LYS A 202 -6.16 15.41 -9.54
N VAL A 203 -6.24 14.24 -8.94
CA VAL A 203 -5.17 13.24 -8.94
C VAL A 203 -5.71 11.92 -9.47
N ASP A 204 -5.06 11.41 -10.52
CA ASP A 204 -5.25 10.04 -10.98
C ASP A 204 -4.36 9.11 -10.12
N VAL A 205 -5.00 8.16 -9.47
CA VAL A 205 -4.35 7.17 -8.61
C VAL A 205 -4.31 5.83 -9.33
N SER A 206 -3.14 5.22 -9.37
CA SER A 206 -2.94 3.87 -9.89
C SER A 206 -2.18 3.05 -8.88
N ILE A 207 -2.77 1.95 -8.39
CA ILE A 207 -2.18 1.09 -7.36
C ILE A 207 -2.00 -0.31 -7.91
N PHE A 208 -0.78 -0.82 -7.80
CA PHE A 208 -0.41 -2.21 -8.04
C PHE A 208 -0.05 -2.82 -6.69
N LYS A 209 -0.76 -3.86 -6.28
CA LYS A 209 -0.51 -4.52 -5.00
C LYS A 209 -0.38 -6.02 -5.21
N TRP A 210 0.61 -6.63 -4.52
CA TRP A 210 0.82 -8.07 -4.49
C TRP A 210 0.89 -8.54 -3.05
N ALA A 211 0.29 -9.69 -2.78
CA ALA A 211 0.36 -10.32 -1.47
C ALA A 211 0.45 -11.84 -1.58
N LYS A 212 1.19 -12.44 -0.67
CA LYS A 212 1.30 -13.88 -0.51
C LYS A 212 1.14 -14.22 0.97
N ALA A 213 0.06 -14.88 1.32
CA ALA A 213 -0.21 -15.33 2.68
C ALA A 213 -0.69 -16.78 2.68
N GLY A 214 -0.48 -17.48 3.79
CA GLY A 214 -0.89 -18.85 3.96
C GLY A 214 -0.09 -19.58 5.04
N TRP A 215 0.04 -20.90 4.89
CA TRP A 215 0.81 -21.76 5.78
C TRP A 215 1.81 -22.59 4.98
N LYS A 216 2.94 -22.97 5.61
CA LYS A 216 4.01 -23.76 4.98
C LYS A 216 4.44 -23.22 3.60
N GLY A 217 4.47 -21.90 3.43
CA GLY A 217 4.87 -21.26 2.19
C GLY A 217 3.82 -21.28 1.06
N SER A 218 2.65 -21.87 1.28
CA SER A 218 1.53 -21.84 0.33
C SER A 218 0.99 -20.40 0.15
N ASN A 219 0.29 -20.16 -0.96
CA ASN A 219 -0.44 -18.92 -1.18
C ASN A 219 -1.94 -19.21 -1.23
N VAL A 220 -2.69 -18.61 -0.30
CA VAL A 220 -4.16 -18.69 -0.23
C VAL A 220 -4.83 -17.37 -0.56
N VAL A 221 -4.05 -16.33 -0.85
CA VAL A 221 -4.59 -15.01 -1.18
C VAL A 221 -5.30 -15.09 -2.52
N LYS A 222 -6.56 -14.72 -2.51
CA LYS A 222 -7.33 -14.46 -3.74
C LYS A 222 -7.23 -12.98 -4.08
N VAL A 223 -7.42 -12.66 -5.32
CA VAL A 223 -7.41 -11.29 -5.80
C VAL A 223 -8.48 -10.44 -5.10
N SER A 224 -9.66 -10.98 -4.89
CA SER A 224 -10.74 -10.30 -4.16
C SER A 224 -10.34 -9.84 -2.76
N HIS A 225 -9.39 -10.52 -2.10
CA HIS A 225 -8.88 -10.11 -0.79
C HIS A 225 -7.99 -8.86 -0.86
N ILE A 226 -7.43 -8.56 -2.03
CA ILE A 226 -6.55 -7.39 -2.23
C ILE A 226 -7.36 -6.16 -2.61
N THR A 227 -8.53 -6.36 -3.22
CA THR A 227 -9.37 -5.28 -3.76
C THR A 227 -10.51 -4.85 -2.84
N ALA A 228 -10.78 -5.59 -1.76
CA ALA A 228 -11.85 -5.33 -0.81
C ALA A 228 -11.42 -4.46 0.39
N GLY A 229 -10.18 -3.96 0.41
CA GLY A 229 -9.63 -3.12 1.47
C GLY A 229 -9.61 -1.65 1.11
#